data_2f7f85c9612b4f8e9e96fb477dfecbd3
#
_entry.id   2f7f85c9612b4f8e9e96fb477dfecbd3
#
_cell.length_a   1.000
_cell.length_b   1.000
_cell.length_c   1.000
_cell.angle_alpha   90.00
_cell.angle_beta   90.00
_cell.angle_gamma   90.00
#
_symmetry.space_group_name_H-M   'P 1'
#
loop_
_entity.id
_entity.type
_entity.pdbx_description
1 polymer ?
#
loop_
_entity_poly.entity_id
_entity_poly.type
_entity_poly.pdbx_seq_one_letter_code
_entity_poly.pdbx_strand_id
1 'polypeptide(L)'
;MSHKEISDRIIKYLMINYPFVADIGLMNGRMGGVLFFYYYAKCIGEDYFFDYADMLFESVFTSLRQDTPIDFANGLCGIGWAVEYILQNGLSEGEPDEVLEDIDKKVMERDVRRISDMSFDTGLEGILLYVITRLESFDRAGLPKPFNRSYIEELYAKAYENKDSLSPHLQLIKRLADIQAERPDFARKPNISDIISLSESVTVPENLRSLPIGIKNGLTEIALKLIGKAQNSL
;
A
#
# COMPACT_ATOMS: atom_id res chain seq x y z
N MET A 1 3.47 0.87 -32.03
CA MET A 1 2.31 1.13 -31.12
C MET A 1 2.58 2.43 -30.40
N SER A 2 1.58 3.31 -30.30
CA SER A 2 1.68 4.52 -29.49
C SER A 2 1.71 4.17 -28.00
N HIS A 3 2.20 5.09 -27.14
CA HIS A 3 2.15 4.90 -25.68
C HIS A 3 0.74 4.63 -25.19
N LYS A 4 -0.27 5.28 -25.78
CA LYS A 4 -1.69 5.09 -25.44
C LYS A 4 -2.16 3.66 -25.78
N GLU A 5 -1.87 3.15 -26.97
CA GLU A 5 -2.26 1.79 -27.36
C GLU A 5 -1.63 0.72 -26.46
N ILE A 6 -0.39 0.95 -26.00
CA ILE A 6 0.31 0.05 -25.07
C ILE A 6 -0.38 0.07 -23.71
N SER A 7 -0.65 1.26 -23.18
CA SER A 7 -1.35 1.40 -21.90
C SER A 7 -2.75 0.75 -21.94
N ASP A 8 -3.55 1.03 -22.96
CA ASP A 8 -4.89 0.45 -23.14
C ASP A 8 -4.85 -1.08 -23.18
N ARG A 9 -3.83 -1.65 -23.82
CA ARG A 9 -3.65 -3.10 -23.89
C ARG A 9 -3.37 -3.71 -22.50
N ILE A 10 -2.49 -3.05 -21.72
CA ILE A 10 -2.17 -3.51 -20.37
C ILE A 10 -3.40 -3.40 -19.45
N ILE A 11 -4.10 -2.25 -19.47
CA ILE A 11 -5.28 -2.01 -18.64
C ILE A 11 -6.37 -3.05 -18.90
N LYS A 12 -6.69 -3.32 -20.17
CA LYS A 12 -7.65 -4.37 -20.55
C LYS A 12 -7.21 -5.76 -20.05
N TYR A 13 -5.92 -6.06 -20.15
CA TYR A 13 -5.39 -7.32 -19.64
C TYR A 13 -5.53 -7.42 -18.11
N LEU A 14 -5.20 -6.37 -17.37
CA LEU A 14 -5.35 -6.30 -15.92
C LEU A 14 -6.82 -6.46 -15.51
N MET A 15 -7.75 -5.74 -16.15
CA MET A 15 -9.19 -5.86 -15.88
C MET A 15 -9.72 -7.29 -16.03
N ILE A 16 -9.33 -7.98 -17.09
CA ILE A 16 -9.82 -9.33 -17.35
C ILE A 16 -9.25 -10.34 -16.33
N ASN A 17 -8.02 -10.13 -15.86
CA ASN A 17 -7.31 -11.17 -15.11
C ASN A 17 -7.32 -10.95 -13.59
N TYR A 18 -7.46 -9.71 -13.08
CA TYR A 18 -7.46 -9.45 -11.63
C TYR A 18 -8.52 -10.23 -10.83
N PRO A 19 -9.76 -10.43 -11.31
CA PRO A 19 -10.75 -11.23 -10.58
C PRO A 19 -10.35 -12.68 -10.33
N PHE A 20 -9.39 -13.20 -11.11
CA PHE A 20 -8.90 -14.57 -11.00
C PHE A 20 -7.59 -14.70 -10.22
N VAL A 21 -7.04 -13.59 -9.72
CA VAL A 21 -5.85 -13.61 -8.86
C VAL A 21 -6.24 -14.16 -7.48
N ALA A 22 -5.60 -15.25 -7.06
CA ALA A 22 -5.91 -15.89 -5.78
C ALA A 22 -5.38 -15.09 -4.58
N ASP A 23 -4.21 -14.46 -4.73
CA ASP A 23 -3.59 -13.62 -3.70
C ASP A 23 -4.42 -12.34 -3.51
N ILE A 24 -4.62 -11.93 -2.24
CA ILE A 24 -5.38 -10.73 -1.88
C ILE A 24 -4.50 -9.52 -1.56
N GLY A 25 -3.20 -9.73 -1.39
CA GLY A 25 -2.26 -8.71 -0.92
C GLY A 25 -2.03 -7.55 -1.87
N LEU A 26 -1.25 -6.58 -1.40
CA LEU A 26 -0.97 -5.35 -2.15
C LEU A 26 0.01 -5.57 -3.30
N MET A 27 1.15 -6.22 -3.03
CA MET A 27 2.24 -6.25 -4.02
C MET A 27 2.01 -7.28 -5.12
N ASN A 28 1.39 -8.41 -4.80
CA ASN A 28 1.21 -9.52 -5.74
C ASN A 28 -0.26 -9.88 -6.01
N GLY A 29 -1.19 -9.32 -5.24
CA GLY A 29 -2.59 -9.73 -5.19
C GLY A 29 -3.60 -8.70 -5.66
N ARG A 30 -4.88 -9.01 -5.39
CA ARG A 30 -6.03 -8.20 -5.82
C ARG A 30 -6.02 -6.79 -5.26
N MET A 31 -5.48 -6.56 -4.04
CA MET A 31 -5.39 -5.20 -3.47
C MET A 31 -4.51 -4.28 -4.31
N GLY A 32 -3.48 -4.82 -5.00
CA GLY A 32 -2.71 -4.08 -6.00
C GLY A 32 -3.56 -3.63 -7.19
N GLY A 33 -4.52 -4.45 -7.60
CA GLY A 33 -5.50 -4.09 -8.62
C GLY A 33 -6.46 -3.01 -8.15
N VAL A 34 -6.97 -3.12 -6.92
CA VAL A 34 -7.81 -2.09 -6.29
C VAL A 34 -7.12 -0.74 -6.32
N LEU A 35 -5.90 -0.67 -5.77
CA LEU A 35 -5.09 0.55 -5.75
C LEU A 35 -4.91 1.13 -7.15
N PHE A 36 -4.55 0.27 -8.11
CA PHE A 36 -4.33 0.68 -9.50
C PHE A 36 -5.58 1.27 -10.14
N PHE A 37 -6.73 0.60 -10.03
CA PHE A 37 -7.95 1.05 -10.71
C PHE A 37 -8.55 2.31 -10.09
N TYR A 38 -8.47 2.51 -8.77
CA TYR A 38 -8.80 3.79 -8.14
C TYR A 38 -7.88 4.92 -8.64
N TYR A 39 -6.57 4.68 -8.65
CA TYR A 39 -5.61 5.66 -9.16
C TYR A 39 -5.88 5.99 -10.64
N TYR A 40 -6.10 4.97 -11.45
CA TYR A 40 -6.38 5.13 -12.88
C TYR A 40 -7.69 5.89 -13.13
N ALA A 41 -8.77 5.53 -12.43
CA ALA A 41 -10.06 6.20 -12.51
C ALA A 41 -9.94 7.71 -12.25
N LYS A 42 -9.22 8.08 -11.20
CA LYS A 42 -8.95 9.49 -10.88
C LYS A 42 -8.15 10.19 -11.99
N CYS A 43 -7.18 9.51 -12.59
CA CYS A 43 -6.33 10.08 -13.64
C CYS A 43 -7.09 10.40 -14.92
N ILE A 44 -8.09 9.58 -15.28
CA ILE A 44 -8.84 9.73 -16.54
C ILE A 44 -10.23 10.34 -16.36
N GLY A 45 -10.76 10.39 -15.11
CA GLY A 45 -12.08 10.94 -14.80
C GLY A 45 -13.24 10.05 -15.25
N GLU A 46 -13.09 8.71 -15.24
CA GLU A 46 -14.10 7.76 -15.69
C GLU A 46 -14.63 6.92 -14.52
N ASP A 47 -15.91 7.09 -14.18
CA ASP A 47 -16.57 6.46 -13.04
C ASP A 47 -16.56 4.93 -13.10
N TYR A 48 -16.64 4.35 -14.28
CA TYR A 48 -16.63 2.90 -14.49
C TYR A 48 -15.43 2.19 -13.82
N PHE A 49 -14.28 2.84 -13.75
CA PHE A 49 -13.11 2.24 -13.10
C PHE A 49 -13.13 2.36 -11.57
N PHE A 50 -13.89 3.33 -11.03
CA PHE A 50 -14.20 3.35 -9.59
C PHE A 50 -15.09 2.17 -9.23
N ASP A 51 -16.19 1.93 -9.96
CA ASP A 51 -17.07 0.80 -9.75
C ASP A 51 -16.33 -0.55 -9.83
N TYR A 52 -15.39 -0.64 -10.79
CA TYR A 52 -14.58 -1.84 -10.93
C TYR A 52 -13.61 -2.02 -9.75
N ALA A 53 -13.01 -0.94 -9.26
CA ALA A 53 -12.15 -0.97 -8.08
C ALA A 53 -12.92 -1.37 -6.82
N ASP A 54 -14.16 -0.86 -6.64
CA ASP A 54 -15.06 -1.23 -5.54
C ASP A 54 -15.39 -2.73 -5.55
N MET A 55 -15.70 -3.29 -6.71
CA MET A 55 -15.94 -4.74 -6.86
C MET A 55 -14.70 -5.57 -6.43
N LEU A 56 -13.52 -5.15 -6.85
CA LEU A 56 -12.28 -5.82 -6.45
C LEU A 56 -12.01 -5.67 -4.94
N PHE A 57 -12.27 -4.48 -4.38
CA PHE A 57 -12.12 -4.17 -2.96
C PHE A 57 -12.99 -5.10 -2.11
N GLU A 58 -14.28 -5.22 -2.43
CA GLU A 58 -15.20 -6.14 -1.77
C GLU A 58 -14.67 -7.58 -1.83
N SER A 59 -14.14 -8.00 -2.98
CA SER A 59 -13.58 -9.33 -3.15
C SER A 59 -12.34 -9.61 -2.30
N VAL A 60 -11.54 -8.58 -1.98
CA VAL A 60 -10.41 -8.68 -1.06
C VAL A 60 -10.91 -8.90 0.37
N PHE A 61 -11.83 -8.04 0.84
CA PHE A 61 -12.32 -8.09 2.23
C PHE A 61 -13.12 -9.35 2.51
N THR A 62 -13.93 -9.84 1.58
CA THR A 62 -14.64 -11.13 1.71
C THR A 62 -13.70 -12.34 1.73
N SER A 63 -12.47 -12.18 1.26
CA SER A 63 -11.44 -13.24 1.25
C SER A 63 -10.50 -13.19 2.45
N LEU A 64 -10.59 -12.18 3.32
CA LEU A 64 -9.79 -12.11 4.54
C LEU A 64 -10.10 -13.28 5.47
N ARG A 65 -9.06 -13.82 6.10
CA ARG A 65 -9.14 -14.95 7.05
C ARG A 65 -8.36 -14.65 8.31
N GLN A 66 -8.62 -15.43 9.36
CA GLN A 66 -7.89 -15.29 10.63
C GLN A 66 -6.39 -15.56 10.49
N ASP A 67 -6.01 -16.42 9.54
CA ASP A 67 -4.62 -16.79 9.23
C ASP A 67 -3.98 -15.93 8.13
N THR A 68 -4.67 -14.86 7.67
CA THR A 68 -4.06 -13.90 6.74
C THR A 68 -2.79 -13.31 7.37
N PRO A 69 -1.62 -13.40 6.69
CA PRO A 69 -0.37 -12.89 7.24
C PRO A 69 -0.43 -11.37 7.46
N ILE A 70 0.42 -10.87 8.36
CA ILE A 70 0.50 -9.44 8.65
C ILE A 70 1.53 -8.70 7.76
N ASP A 71 2.25 -9.40 6.89
CA ASP A 71 3.28 -8.81 6.05
C ASP A 71 2.74 -7.74 5.09
N PHE A 72 3.65 -6.97 4.49
CA PHE A 72 3.27 -5.88 3.61
C PHE A 72 2.95 -6.35 2.18
N ALA A 73 3.69 -7.33 1.67
CA ALA A 73 3.53 -7.71 0.27
C ALA A 73 2.20 -8.42 0.00
N ASN A 74 1.83 -9.39 0.85
CA ASN A 74 0.68 -10.27 0.61
C ASN A 74 -0.32 -10.27 1.76
N GLY A 75 -0.10 -9.46 2.80
CA GLY A 75 -0.84 -9.49 4.05
C GLY A 75 -1.51 -8.19 4.44
N LEU A 76 -1.90 -8.16 5.73
CA LEU A 76 -2.75 -7.11 6.30
C LEU A 76 -2.12 -5.71 6.28
N CYS A 77 -0.79 -5.59 6.50
CA CYS A 77 -0.14 -4.28 6.49
C CYS A 77 -0.21 -3.61 5.11
N GLY A 78 -0.01 -4.37 4.03
CA GLY A 78 -0.15 -3.82 2.68
C GLY A 78 -1.59 -3.48 2.32
N ILE A 79 -2.55 -4.34 2.72
CA ILE A 79 -3.98 -4.07 2.52
C ILE A 79 -4.37 -2.80 3.27
N GLY A 80 -3.99 -2.67 4.55
CA GLY A 80 -4.29 -1.50 5.37
C GLY A 80 -3.64 -0.22 4.84
N TRP A 81 -2.39 -0.30 4.38
CA TRP A 81 -1.71 0.83 3.74
C TRP A 81 -2.46 1.31 2.48
N ALA A 82 -2.94 0.38 1.65
CA ALA A 82 -3.69 0.72 0.45
C ALA A 82 -5.04 1.36 0.76
N VAL A 83 -5.74 0.90 1.82
CA VAL A 83 -6.98 1.54 2.31
C VAL A 83 -6.70 2.98 2.73
N GLU A 84 -5.67 3.21 3.54
CA GLU A 84 -5.25 4.58 3.92
C GLU A 84 -4.95 5.44 2.69
N TYR A 85 -4.22 4.89 1.72
CA TYR A 85 -3.92 5.60 0.48
C TYR A 85 -5.21 6.00 -0.26
N ILE A 86 -6.15 5.09 -0.41
CA ILE A 86 -7.41 5.32 -1.13
C ILE A 86 -8.23 6.41 -0.44
N LEU A 87 -8.45 6.29 0.87
CA LEU A 87 -9.29 7.21 1.63
C LEU A 87 -8.63 8.59 1.79
N GLN A 88 -7.34 8.67 2.15
CA GLN A 88 -6.64 9.94 2.35
C GLN A 88 -6.44 10.73 1.06
N ASN A 89 -6.38 10.06 -0.08
CA ASN A 89 -6.29 10.72 -1.39
C ASN A 89 -7.67 11.02 -2.03
N GLY A 90 -8.77 10.74 -1.29
CA GLY A 90 -10.14 11.00 -1.77
C GLY A 90 -10.49 10.21 -3.02
N LEU A 91 -10.06 8.95 -3.08
CA LEU A 91 -10.39 8.02 -4.17
C LEU A 91 -11.66 7.23 -3.89
N SER A 92 -12.03 7.11 -2.63
CA SER A 92 -13.29 6.57 -2.13
C SER A 92 -13.70 7.30 -0.86
N GLU A 93 -14.95 7.16 -0.44
CA GLU A 93 -15.48 7.70 0.80
C GLU A 93 -15.45 6.62 1.89
N GLY A 94 -15.25 7.04 3.14
CA GLY A 94 -15.26 6.14 4.30
C GLY A 94 -14.36 6.62 5.42
N GLU A 95 -14.54 6.00 6.59
CA GLU A 95 -13.75 6.26 7.79
C GLU A 95 -12.69 5.16 7.93
N PRO A 96 -11.38 5.50 7.86
CA PRO A 96 -10.31 4.50 7.98
C PRO A 96 -10.44 3.63 9.24
N ASP A 97 -10.87 4.22 10.37
CA ASP A 97 -10.99 3.50 11.64
C ASP A 97 -12.02 2.37 11.59
N GLU A 98 -13.15 2.56 10.90
CA GLU A 98 -14.17 1.52 10.76
C GLU A 98 -13.66 0.32 9.95
N VAL A 99 -12.80 0.57 8.95
CA VAL A 99 -12.29 -0.47 8.05
C VAL A 99 -11.05 -1.16 8.63
N LEU A 100 -10.20 -0.42 9.35
CA LEU A 100 -8.85 -0.88 9.72
C LEU A 100 -8.72 -1.32 11.18
N GLU A 101 -9.75 -1.13 12.03
CA GLU A 101 -9.65 -1.46 13.46
C GLU A 101 -9.22 -2.92 13.71
N ASP A 102 -9.77 -3.86 12.95
CA ASP A 102 -9.44 -5.28 13.12
C ASP A 102 -8.04 -5.61 12.58
N ILE A 103 -7.60 -4.92 11.53
CA ILE A 103 -6.23 -5.03 11.00
C ILE A 103 -5.24 -4.47 12.03
N ASP A 104 -5.50 -3.29 12.60
CA ASP A 104 -4.67 -2.66 13.62
C ASP A 104 -4.51 -3.57 14.85
N LYS A 105 -5.61 -4.17 15.33
CA LYS A 105 -5.59 -5.15 16.44
C LYS A 105 -4.71 -6.35 16.09
N LYS A 106 -4.87 -6.89 14.89
CA LYS A 106 -4.13 -8.07 14.43
C LYS A 106 -2.63 -7.79 14.29
N VAL A 107 -2.27 -6.62 13.82
CA VAL A 107 -0.87 -6.16 13.74
C VAL A 107 -0.27 -6.03 15.14
N MET A 108 -1.01 -5.48 16.13
CA MET A 108 -0.56 -5.37 17.52
C MET A 108 -0.40 -6.70 18.25
N GLU A 109 -1.07 -7.78 17.82
CA GLU A 109 -0.85 -9.13 18.36
C GLU A 109 0.56 -9.67 18.09
N ARG A 110 1.26 -9.10 17.09
CA ARG A 110 2.62 -9.53 16.75
C ARG A 110 3.63 -8.96 17.75
N ASP A 111 4.32 -9.84 18.44
CA ASP A 111 5.47 -9.44 19.29
C ASP A 111 6.62 -8.93 18.40
N VAL A 112 6.78 -7.62 18.36
CA VAL A 112 7.76 -6.92 17.50
C VAL A 112 9.20 -7.34 17.82
N ARG A 113 9.49 -7.68 19.08
CA ARG A 113 10.82 -8.09 19.56
C ARG A 113 11.30 -9.38 18.89
N ARG A 114 10.35 -10.24 18.48
CA ARG A 114 10.61 -11.52 17.82
C ARG A 114 10.75 -11.44 16.30
N ILE A 115 10.58 -10.26 15.72
CA ILE A 115 10.77 -10.08 14.27
C ILE A 115 12.27 -10.12 13.99
N SER A 116 12.69 -11.09 13.19
CA SER A 116 14.08 -11.25 12.72
C SER A 116 14.27 -10.80 11.27
N ASP A 117 13.19 -10.81 10.47
CA ASP A 117 13.17 -10.34 9.10
C ASP A 117 13.03 -8.81 9.09
N MET A 118 13.99 -8.10 8.50
CA MET A 118 13.98 -6.64 8.38
C MET A 118 13.47 -6.17 7.03
N SER A 119 13.13 -7.08 6.11
CA SER A 119 12.76 -6.74 4.74
C SER A 119 11.45 -5.94 4.65
N PHE A 120 11.28 -5.24 3.53
CA PHE A 120 10.06 -4.50 3.22
C PHE A 120 8.86 -5.41 2.99
N ASP A 121 9.03 -6.50 2.24
CA ASP A 121 7.93 -7.35 1.82
C ASP A 121 7.27 -8.11 2.97
N THR A 122 8.10 -8.75 3.82
CA THR A 122 7.64 -9.72 4.83
C THR A 122 8.09 -9.39 6.24
N GLY A 123 8.92 -8.38 6.39
CA GLY A 123 9.59 -8.05 7.64
C GLY A 123 9.15 -6.74 8.30
N LEU A 124 10.04 -6.27 9.20
CA LEU A 124 9.82 -5.11 10.06
C LEU A 124 9.54 -3.84 9.28
N GLU A 125 10.22 -3.62 8.16
CA GLU A 125 10.12 -2.40 7.38
C GLU A 125 8.71 -2.16 6.82
N GLY A 126 8.07 -3.20 6.30
CA GLY A 126 6.69 -3.10 5.81
C GLY A 126 5.68 -2.83 6.92
N ILE A 127 5.89 -3.45 8.10
CA ILE A 127 5.07 -3.17 9.29
C ILE A 127 5.26 -1.72 9.73
N LEU A 128 6.50 -1.22 9.75
CA LEU A 128 6.80 0.18 10.07
C LEU A 128 6.07 1.14 9.12
N LEU A 129 6.12 0.89 7.82
CA LEU A 129 5.46 1.74 6.85
C LEU A 129 3.95 1.80 7.10
N TYR A 130 3.30 0.67 7.34
CA TYR A 130 1.86 0.64 7.65
C TYR A 130 1.54 1.43 8.92
N VAL A 131 2.21 1.10 10.04
CA VAL A 131 1.94 1.73 11.34
C VAL A 131 2.17 3.25 11.28
N ILE A 132 3.24 3.70 10.65
CA ILE A 132 3.55 5.12 10.48
C ILE A 132 2.48 5.79 9.64
N THR A 133 2.10 5.21 8.50
CA THR A 133 1.07 5.75 7.61
C THR A 133 -0.27 5.89 8.34
N ARG A 134 -0.65 4.88 9.11
CA ARG A 134 -1.86 4.86 9.91
C ARG A 134 -1.85 5.95 11.00
N LEU A 135 -0.71 6.17 11.66
CA LEU A 135 -0.55 7.21 12.69
C LEU A 135 -0.49 8.63 12.08
N GLU A 136 0.15 8.80 10.92
CA GLU A 136 0.23 10.09 10.23
C GLU A 136 -1.13 10.55 9.65
N SER A 137 -1.96 9.59 9.25
CA SER A 137 -3.32 9.86 8.76
C SER A 137 -4.29 10.21 9.88
N PHE A 138 -3.91 9.91 11.12
CA PHE A 138 -4.75 10.07 12.29
C PHE A 138 -4.60 11.49 12.88
N ASP A 139 -5.35 12.45 12.35
CA ASP A 139 -5.43 13.83 12.86
C ASP A 139 -6.83 14.12 13.42
N ARG A 140 -7.22 13.37 14.46
CA ARG A 140 -8.53 13.59 15.11
C ARG A 140 -8.34 13.83 16.59
N ALA A 141 -8.39 15.11 16.98
CA ALA A 141 -8.36 15.51 18.37
C ALA A 141 -9.46 14.78 19.18
N GLY A 142 -9.06 14.04 20.22
CA GLY A 142 -9.95 13.40 21.17
C GLY A 142 -10.30 11.93 20.88
N LEU A 143 -9.88 11.34 19.76
CA LEU A 143 -10.04 9.92 19.53
C LEU A 143 -8.82 9.10 20.01
N PRO A 144 -9.01 7.85 20.47
CA PRO A 144 -7.89 6.98 20.81
C PRO A 144 -7.07 6.63 19.59
N LYS A 145 -5.73 6.70 19.72
CA LYS A 145 -4.80 6.32 18.63
C LYS A 145 -5.00 4.84 18.23
N PRO A 146 -4.83 4.47 16.95
CA PRO A 146 -5.00 3.09 16.47
C PRO A 146 -4.08 2.08 17.18
N PHE A 147 -2.89 2.52 17.57
CA PHE A 147 -1.89 1.68 18.26
C PHE A 147 -1.63 2.20 19.66
N ASN A 148 -1.49 1.27 20.63
CA ASN A 148 -1.14 1.66 21.98
C ASN A 148 0.32 2.12 22.08
N ARG A 149 0.60 2.94 23.11
CA ARG A 149 1.91 3.55 23.32
C ARG A 149 3.04 2.53 23.47
N SER A 150 2.80 1.44 24.18
CA SER A 150 3.81 0.40 24.42
C SER A 150 4.22 -0.26 23.11
N TYR A 151 3.26 -0.57 22.23
CA TYR A 151 3.54 -1.14 20.91
C TYR A 151 4.40 -0.20 20.04
N ILE A 152 4.08 1.09 20.05
CA ILE A 152 4.85 2.10 19.29
C ILE A 152 6.27 2.22 19.84
N GLU A 153 6.46 2.23 21.16
CA GLU A 153 7.77 2.29 21.81
C GLU A 153 8.62 1.04 21.49
N GLU A 154 8.04 -0.16 21.54
CA GLU A 154 8.71 -1.41 21.18
C GLU A 154 9.09 -1.46 19.70
N LEU A 155 8.19 -1.00 18.83
CA LEU A 155 8.42 -0.93 17.39
C LEU A 155 9.58 0.02 17.07
N TYR A 156 9.62 1.19 17.71
CA TYR A 156 10.70 2.15 17.56
C TYR A 156 12.05 1.58 18.06
N ALA A 157 12.05 0.97 19.24
CA ALA A 157 13.27 0.37 19.80
C ALA A 157 13.84 -0.70 18.87
N LYS A 158 12.97 -1.60 18.37
CA LYS A 158 13.35 -2.66 17.43
C LYS A 158 13.91 -2.10 16.11
N ALA A 159 13.26 -1.08 15.56
CA ALA A 159 13.72 -0.42 14.33
C ALA A 159 15.08 0.28 14.54
N TYR A 160 15.25 0.97 15.67
CA TYR A 160 16.49 1.68 15.99
C TYR A 160 17.68 0.72 16.22
N GLU A 161 17.46 -0.41 16.89
CA GLU A 161 18.48 -1.47 17.04
C GLU A 161 18.96 -2.01 15.70
N ASN A 162 18.09 -2.07 14.70
CA ASN A 162 18.37 -2.64 13.38
C ASN A 162 18.52 -1.57 12.28
N LYS A 163 18.80 -0.32 12.64
CA LYS A 163 18.87 0.82 11.73
C LYS A 163 19.81 0.62 10.53
N ASP A 164 20.91 -0.10 10.72
CA ASP A 164 21.87 -0.36 9.65
C ASP A 164 21.31 -1.33 8.59
N SER A 165 20.46 -2.27 9.01
CA SER A 165 19.73 -3.18 8.12
C SER A 165 18.56 -2.49 7.40
N LEU A 166 18.01 -1.43 8.00
CA LEU A 166 16.95 -0.58 7.45
C LEU A 166 17.52 0.66 6.72
N SER A 167 18.78 0.64 6.35
CA SER A 167 19.53 1.80 5.82
C SER A 167 18.84 2.53 4.65
N PRO A 168 18.19 1.85 3.68
CA PRO A 168 17.42 2.55 2.64
C PRO A 168 16.23 3.34 3.18
N HIS A 169 15.73 2.99 4.36
CA HIS A 169 14.49 3.50 4.94
C HIS A 169 14.65 4.14 6.32
N LEU A 170 15.84 4.66 6.62
CA LEU A 170 16.11 5.45 7.86
C LEU A 170 15.09 6.57 8.09
N GLN A 171 14.46 7.06 7.02
CA GLN A 171 13.41 8.06 7.11
C GLN A 171 12.19 7.54 7.89
N LEU A 172 11.87 6.23 7.85
CA LEU A 172 10.76 5.67 8.62
C LEU A 172 11.02 5.76 10.12
N ILE A 173 12.24 5.49 10.57
CA ILE A 173 12.63 5.62 11.98
C ILE A 173 12.48 7.06 12.45
N LYS A 174 12.90 8.03 11.61
CA LYS A 174 12.73 9.45 11.91
C LYS A 174 11.27 9.86 11.99
N ARG A 175 10.44 9.43 11.02
CA ARG A 175 9.00 9.69 11.03
C ARG A 175 8.34 9.16 12.30
N LEU A 176 8.67 7.92 12.71
CA LEU A 176 8.14 7.33 13.95
C LEU A 176 8.58 8.10 15.19
N ALA A 177 9.84 8.59 15.23
CA ALA A 177 10.33 9.44 16.31
C ALA A 177 9.60 10.79 16.37
N ASP A 178 9.32 11.40 15.22
CA ASP A 178 8.56 12.66 15.14
C ASP A 178 7.11 12.50 15.62
N ILE A 179 6.47 11.37 15.30
CA ILE A 179 5.13 10.99 15.81
C ILE A 179 5.15 10.81 17.34
N GLN A 180 6.16 10.11 17.88
CA GLN A 180 6.30 9.93 19.35
C GLN A 180 6.53 11.25 20.08
N ALA A 181 7.24 12.19 19.45
CA ALA A 181 7.51 13.52 20.01
C ALA A 181 6.33 14.49 19.83
N GLU A 182 5.21 14.04 19.25
CA GLU A 182 3.99 14.85 19.00
C GLU A 182 4.30 16.17 18.26
N ARG A 183 5.21 16.14 17.28
CA ARG A 183 5.55 17.32 16.50
C ARG A 183 4.39 17.74 15.61
N PRO A 184 4.08 19.05 15.48
CA PRO A 184 2.86 19.52 14.81
C PRO A 184 2.81 19.22 13.30
N ASP A 185 3.92 18.90 12.66
CA ASP A 185 4.01 18.71 11.20
C ASP A 185 4.20 17.21 10.80
N PHE A 186 3.75 16.27 11.62
CA PHE A 186 3.90 14.86 11.29
C PHE A 186 2.83 14.32 10.33
N ALA A 187 1.67 14.98 10.20
CA ALA A 187 0.59 14.54 9.32
C ALA A 187 1.05 14.51 7.85
N ARG A 188 0.96 13.34 7.23
CA ARG A 188 1.33 13.13 5.84
C ARG A 188 0.36 12.18 5.16
N LYS A 189 -0.05 12.51 3.94
CA LYS A 189 -0.80 11.57 3.11
C LYS A 189 0.13 10.51 2.51
N PRO A 190 -0.28 9.24 2.50
CA PRO A 190 0.49 8.21 1.81
C PRO A 190 0.57 8.50 0.31
N ASN A 191 1.70 8.16 -0.28
CA ASN A 191 1.98 8.37 -1.70
C ASN A 191 2.42 7.06 -2.35
N ILE A 192 2.06 6.87 -3.61
CA ILE A 192 2.42 5.67 -4.35
C ILE A 192 3.94 5.48 -4.47
N SER A 193 4.69 6.59 -4.42
CA SER A 193 6.16 6.57 -4.36
C SER A 193 6.73 5.99 -3.06
N ASP A 194 5.91 5.77 -2.04
CA ASP A 194 6.34 5.08 -0.82
C ASP A 194 6.55 3.57 -1.06
N ILE A 195 5.93 3.01 -2.10
CA ILE A 195 5.97 1.58 -2.42
C ILE A 195 6.62 1.25 -3.76
N ILE A 196 6.67 2.18 -4.72
CA ILE A 196 7.30 1.98 -6.03
C ILE A 196 8.03 3.24 -6.49
N SER A 197 9.11 3.06 -7.27
CA SER A 197 9.80 4.16 -7.94
C SER A 197 9.13 4.47 -9.29
N LEU A 198 8.44 5.61 -9.37
CA LEU A 198 7.77 6.06 -10.60
C LEU A 198 8.73 6.62 -11.66
N SER A 199 9.97 7.00 -11.28
CA SER A 199 10.95 7.66 -12.14
C SER A 199 11.70 6.71 -13.06
N GLU A 200 11.72 5.42 -12.77
CA GLU A 200 12.46 4.44 -13.56
C GLU A 200 11.89 4.23 -14.96
N SER A 201 12.79 3.90 -15.89
CA SER A 201 12.39 3.53 -17.26
C SER A 201 11.62 2.21 -17.25
N VAL A 202 10.60 2.12 -18.09
CA VAL A 202 9.73 0.94 -18.18
C VAL A 202 9.90 0.29 -19.55
N THR A 203 10.17 -1.00 -19.52
CA THR A 203 10.14 -1.84 -20.74
C THR A 203 8.85 -2.66 -20.71
N VAL A 204 8.01 -2.48 -21.73
CA VAL A 204 6.75 -3.23 -21.86
C VAL A 204 7.03 -4.51 -22.66
N PRO A 205 6.71 -5.70 -22.12
CA PRO A 205 6.91 -6.94 -22.86
C PRO A 205 5.92 -7.07 -24.04
N GLU A 206 6.35 -7.69 -25.12
CA GLU A 206 5.47 -8.03 -26.22
C GLU A 206 4.36 -9.00 -25.77
N ASN A 207 4.74 -10.01 -24.99
CA ASN A 207 3.80 -10.95 -24.39
C ASN A 207 3.51 -10.56 -22.94
N LEU A 208 2.31 -10.03 -22.65
CA LEU A 208 1.92 -9.63 -21.31
C LEU A 208 1.87 -10.80 -20.32
N ARG A 209 1.69 -12.04 -20.78
CA ARG A 209 1.69 -13.24 -19.93
C ARG A 209 3.09 -13.60 -19.39
N SER A 210 4.14 -12.98 -19.87
CA SER A 210 5.50 -13.23 -19.41
C SER A 210 5.82 -12.61 -18.03
N LEU A 211 4.97 -11.69 -17.56
CA LEU A 211 5.12 -11.04 -16.26
C LEU A 211 3.93 -11.35 -15.34
N PRO A 212 4.14 -11.31 -14.01
CA PRO A 212 3.05 -11.37 -13.05
C PRO A 212 2.14 -10.13 -13.18
N ILE A 213 0.92 -10.25 -12.67
CA ILE A 213 -0.07 -9.15 -12.73
C ILE A 213 0.25 -8.06 -11.70
N GLY A 214 0.78 -8.41 -10.53
CA GLY A 214 0.94 -7.54 -9.36
C GLY A 214 1.77 -6.27 -9.57
N ILE A 215 1.90 -5.52 -8.49
CA ILE A 215 2.75 -4.32 -8.43
C ILE A 215 4.23 -4.74 -8.44
N LYS A 216 4.60 -5.77 -7.68
CA LYS A 216 6.00 -6.18 -7.57
C LYS A 216 6.50 -6.84 -8.85
N ASN A 217 7.36 -6.13 -9.58
CA ASN A 217 7.95 -6.59 -10.84
C ASN A 217 6.92 -7.06 -11.88
N GLY A 218 5.71 -6.48 -11.86
CA GLY A 218 4.58 -6.94 -12.65
C GLY A 218 3.96 -5.89 -13.57
N LEU A 219 2.89 -6.30 -14.23
CA LEU A 219 2.19 -5.45 -15.20
C LEU A 219 1.55 -4.22 -14.56
N THR A 220 1.10 -4.33 -13.31
CA THR A 220 0.51 -3.20 -12.59
C THR A 220 1.54 -2.13 -12.27
N GLU A 221 2.76 -2.52 -11.90
CA GLU A 221 3.87 -1.56 -11.75
C GLU A 221 4.15 -0.82 -13.06
N ILE A 222 4.21 -1.56 -14.17
CA ILE A 222 4.41 -0.98 -15.50
C ILE A 222 3.30 0.03 -15.82
N ALA A 223 2.04 -0.34 -15.58
CA ALA A 223 0.90 0.53 -15.83
C ALA A 223 0.94 1.80 -14.98
N LEU A 224 1.24 1.70 -13.69
CA LEU A 224 1.41 2.85 -12.78
C LEU A 224 2.51 3.80 -13.26
N LYS A 225 3.66 3.27 -13.67
CA LYS A 225 4.78 4.07 -14.19
C LYS A 225 4.43 4.78 -15.50
N LEU A 226 3.69 4.13 -16.40
CA LEU A 226 3.25 4.73 -17.67
C LEU A 226 2.27 5.88 -17.44
N ILE A 227 1.30 5.71 -16.55
CA ILE A 227 0.29 6.73 -16.21
C ILE A 227 0.93 7.90 -15.47
N GLY A 228 1.78 7.62 -14.47
CA GLY A 228 2.48 8.67 -13.72
C GLY A 228 3.37 9.57 -14.59
N LYS A 229 4.03 9.01 -15.62
CA LYS A 229 4.81 9.80 -16.58
C LYS A 229 3.94 10.68 -17.48
N ALA A 230 2.76 10.20 -17.87
CA ALA A 230 1.84 10.98 -18.69
C ALA A 230 1.32 12.22 -17.93
N GLN A 231 1.08 12.11 -16.61
CA GLN A 231 0.66 13.23 -15.77
C GLN A 231 1.76 14.28 -15.55
N ASN A 232 3.02 13.86 -15.41
CA ASN A 232 4.15 14.77 -15.22
C ASN A 232 4.57 15.49 -16.51
N SER A 233 3.97 15.14 -17.66
CA SER A 233 4.27 15.71 -18.98
C SER A 233 3.22 16.74 -19.43
N LEU A 234 2.19 16.99 -18.63
CA LEU A 234 1.13 17.99 -18.82
C LEU A 234 1.35 19.15 -17.86
#